data_99747d73858ad2db046ddf59ee309918
#
_entry.id   99747d73858ad2db046ddf59ee309918
#
_cell.length_a   1.000
_cell.length_b   1.000
_cell.length_c   1.000
_cell.angle_alpha   90.00
_cell.angle_beta   90.00
_cell.angle_gamma   90.00
#
_symmetry.space_group_name_H-M   'P 1'
#
loop_
_entity.id
_entity.type
_entity.pdbx_description
1 polymer ?
#
loop_
_entity_poly.entity_id
_entity_poly.type
_entity_poly.pdbx_seq_one_letter_code
_entity_poly.pdbx_strand_id
1 'polypeptide(L)'
;MLYIFIKMMHETDIFLSLIKSVQEMMFANKFLSKFVPDKQNRNKIIKRNLNMEKIVINSYEEFEKYVGKELGVSDYVELNQARINLFADATLDHQWIHVDTEKAAVESPFKSTIAHGYLTLSMLPYMWNQIIEVHNLKMMINYGMDKMKFGQAVLSGQRIRLRTILQSLQNLRGTAKAEIKFKIEIEGQKKAALEGIAIFLYYFK
;
A
#
# COMPACT_ATOMS: atom_id res chain seq x y z
N MET A 1 13.57 61.06 0.16
CA MET A 1 13.85 60.15 1.28
C MET A 1 12.69 59.14 1.52
N LEU A 2 11.43 59.58 1.61
CA LEU A 2 10.24 58.70 1.86
C LEU A 2 10.04 57.63 0.76
N TYR A 3 10.29 57.95 -0.50
CA TYR A 3 10.12 57.03 -1.64
C TYR A 3 11.15 55.86 -1.63
N ILE A 4 12.39 56.13 -1.17
CA ILE A 4 13.43 55.08 -1.03
C ILE A 4 13.07 54.18 0.14
N PHE A 5 12.50 54.71 1.22
CA PHE A 5 12.11 53.92 2.39
C PHE A 5 10.94 52.98 2.10
N ILE A 6 9.93 53.45 1.32
CA ILE A 6 8.79 52.64 0.87
C ILE A 6 9.27 51.54 -0.09
N LYS A 7 10.21 51.82 -0.99
CA LYS A 7 10.81 50.81 -1.89
C LYS A 7 11.61 49.76 -1.16
N MET A 8 12.38 50.15 -0.13
CA MET A 8 13.09 49.19 0.76
C MET A 8 12.13 48.33 1.58
N MET A 9 11.00 48.85 2.05
CA MET A 9 10.00 48.05 2.77
C MET A 9 9.32 47.05 1.84
N HIS A 10 9.05 47.41 0.59
CA HIS A 10 8.49 46.48 -0.41
C HIS A 10 9.50 45.36 -0.78
N GLU A 11 10.79 45.69 -0.84
CA GLU A 11 11.82 44.68 -1.10
C GLU A 11 12.02 43.74 0.09
N THR A 12 11.87 44.23 1.32
CA THR A 12 11.93 43.40 2.54
C THR A 12 10.72 42.49 2.67
N ASP A 13 9.53 42.93 2.29
CA ASP A 13 8.31 42.12 2.32
C ASP A 13 8.36 41.00 1.26
N ILE A 14 8.87 41.30 0.05
CA ILE A 14 9.11 40.31 -0.98
C ILE A 14 10.16 39.29 -0.52
N PHE A 15 11.25 39.76 0.10
CA PHE A 15 12.33 38.93 0.59
C PHE A 15 11.87 38.02 1.76
N LEU A 16 11.08 38.57 2.70
CA LEU A 16 10.47 37.79 3.78
C LEU A 16 9.46 36.76 3.27
N SER A 17 8.65 37.12 2.25
CA SER A 17 7.75 36.19 1.59
C SER A 17 8.50 35.07 0.88
N LEU A 18 9.63 35.38 0.22
CA LEU A 18 10.49 34.39 -0.43
C LEU A 18 11.13 33.43 0.58
N ILE A 19 11.65 33.97 1.69
CA ILE A 19 12.21 33.16 2.78
C ILE A 19 11.15 32.22 3.36
N LYS A 20 9.96 32.69 3.61
CA LYS A 20 8.85 31.90 4.11
C LYS A 20 8.47 30.78 3.14
N SER A 21 8.36 31.09 1.85
CA SER A 21 8.10 30.11 0.78
C SER A 21 9.21 29.05 0.68
N VAL A 22 10.48 29.47 0.77
CA VAL A 22 11.63 28.54 0.77
C VAL A 22 11.62 27.66 2.04
N GLN A 23 11.30 28.22 3.21
CA GLN A 23 11.19 27.46 4.46
C GLN A 23 10.04 26.44 4.39
N GLU A 24 8.88 26.83 3.84
CA GLU A 24 7.74 25.93 3.63
C GLU A 24 8.11 24.81 2.64
N MET A 25 8.80 25.14 1.56
CA MET A 25 9.28 24.16 0.57
C MET A 25 10.36 23.23 1.14
N MET A 26 11.27 23.73 1.98
CA MET A 26 12.25 22.92 2.70
C MET A 26 11.59 22.02 3.75
N PHE A 27 10.56 22.53 4.44
CA PHE A 27 9.78 21.74 5.39
C PHE A 27 8.98 20.66 4.68
N ALA A 28 8.33 20.98 3.56
CA ALA A 28 7.64 20.01 2.71
C ALA A 28 8.60 18.95 2.14
N ASN A 29 9.79 19.34 1.67
CA ASN A 29 10.81 18.40 1.21
C ASN A 29 11.36 17.52 2.34
N LYS A 30 11.58 18.06 3.53
CA LYS A 30 12.00 17.30 4.72
C LYS A 30 10.88 16.38 5.21
N PHE A 31 9.62 16.81 5.08
CA PHE A 31 8.45 16.00 5.35
C PHE A 31 8.33 14.86 4.32
N LEU A 32 8.39 15.17 3.03
CA LEU A 32 8.33 14.19 1.94
C LEU A 32 9.51 13.20 1.98
N SER A 33 10.71 13.64 2.38
CA SER A 33 11.87 12.74 2.49
C SER A 33 11.70 11.65 3.55
N LYS A 34 10.83 11.86 4.54
CA LYS A 34 10.48 10.81 5.53
C LYS A 34 9.62 9.70 4.93
N PHE A 35 8.90 9.97 3.84
CA PHE A 35 7.98 9.04 3.21
C PHE A 35 8.52 8.42 1.92
N VAL A 36 9.56 9.02 1.35
CA VAL A 36 10.23 8.50 0.15
C VAL A 36 11.43 7.69 0.64
N PRO A 37 11.50 6.38 0.39
CA PRO A 37 12.67 5.57 0.74
C PRO A 37 13.91 6.23 0.17
N ASP A 38 15.03 6.24 0.92
CA ASP A 38 16.30 6.74 0.43
C ASP A 38 16.72 6.01 -0.87
N LYS A 39 17.64 6.61 -1.61
CA LYS A 39 18.07 6.11 -2.91
C LYS A 39 18.62 4.68 -2.82
N GLN A 40 19.22 4.32 -1.70
CA GLN A 40 19.81 2.99 -1.46
C GLN A 40 18.71 1.96 -1.20
N ASN A 41 17.66 2.32 -0.44
CA ASN A 41 16.48 1.49 -0.20
C ASN A 41 15.63 1.35 -1.46
N ARG A 42 15.48 2.43 -2.25
CA ARG A 42 14.82 2.34 -3.59
C ARG A 42 15.56 1.39 -4.51
N ASN A 43 16.88 1.48 -4.60
CA ASN A 43 17.67 0.58 -5.43
C ASN A 43 17.66 -0.85 -4.93
N LYS A 44 17.59 -1.06 -3.61
CA LYS A 44 17.45 -2.39 -3.00
C LYS A 44 16.08 -3.00 -3.29
N ILE A 45 15.01 -2.19 -3.20
CA ILE A 45 13.63 -2.60 -3.55
C ILE A 45 13.55 -2.91 -5.05
N ILE A 46 14.12 -2.06 -5.92
CA ILE A 46 14.15 -2.26 -7.38
C ILE A 46 14.94 -3.53 -7.72
N LYS A 47 16.14 -3.73 -7.15
CA LYS A 47 16.95 -4.94 -7.39
C LYS A 47 16.26 -6.21 -6.88
N ARG A 48 15.52 -6.13 -5.77
CA ARG A 48 14.81 -7.26 -5.19
C ARG A 48 13.59 -7.62 -6.03
N ASN A 49 12.85 -6.61 -6.53
CA ASN A 49 11.72 -6.81 -7.45
C ASN A 49 12.17 -7.36 -8.83
N LEU A 50 13.42 -7.08 -9.24
CA LEU A 50 13.99 -7.64 -10.48
C LEU A 50 14.42 -9.10 -10.35
N ASN A 51 14.55 -9.63 -9.12
CA ASN A 51 14.99 -11.02 -8.86
C ASN A 51 13.86 -12.00 -8.50
N MET A 52 12.60 -11.56 -8.40
CA MET A 52 11.46 -12.46 -8.24
C MET A 52 10.87 -12.75 -9.62
N GLU A 53 10.96 -14.00 -10.07
CA GLU A 53 10.24 -14.44 -11.27
C GLU A 53 8.73 -14.36 -10.99
N LYS A 54 8.11 -13.30 -11.51
CA LYS A 54 6.65 -13.19 -11.51
C LYS A 54 6.07 -14.21 -12.50
N ILE A 55 4.89 -14.69 -12.17
CA ILE A 55 4.09 -15.40 -13.18
C ILE A 55 3.66 -14.38 -14.25
N VAL A 56 4.06 -14.62 -15.49
CA VAL A 56 3.63 -13.81 -16.64
C VAL A 56 2.46 -14.49 -17.31
N ILE A 57 1.37 -13.77 -17.52
CA ILE A 57 0.14 -14.24 -18.17
C ILE A 57 -0.12 -13.35 -19.37
N ASN A 58 -0.21 -13.94 -20.57
CA ASN A 58 -0.42 -13.22 -21.82
C ASN A 58 -1.84 -13.38 -22.36
N SER A 59 -2.60 -14.38 -21.91
CA SER A 59 -3.97 -14.67 -22.36
C SER A 59 -4.81 -15.35 -21.28
N TYR A 60 -6.11 -15.46 -21.55
CA TYR A 60 -7.05 -16.22 -20.71
C TYR A 60 -6.62 -17.68 -20.56
N GLU A 61 -6.24 -18.34 -21.66
CA GLU A 61 -5.87 -19.75 -21.70
C GLU A 61 -4.58 -20.02 -20.90
N GLU A 62 -3.65 -19.08 -20.87
CA GLU A 62 -2.49 -19.18 -20.00
C GLU A 62 -2.88 -19.06 -18.53
N PHE A 63 -3.78 -18.12 -18.21
CA PHE A 63 -4.24 -17.94 -16.84
C PHE A 63 -5.02 -19.16 -16.34
N GLU A 64 -5.83 -19.77 -17.18
CA GLU A 64 -6.63 -20.96 -16.87
C GLU A 64 -5.78 -22.15 -16.40
N LYS A 65 -4.53 -22.29 -16.90
CA LYS A 65 -3.59 -23.35 -16.49
C LYS A 65 -3.20 -23.28 -14.99
N TYR A 66 -3.45 -22.16 -14.34
CA TYR A 66 -3.16 -21.93 -12.93
C TYR A 66 -4.36 -22.16 -12.00
N VAL A 67 -5.54 -22.50 -12.52
CA VAL A 67 -6.71 -22.79 -11.69
C VAL A 67 -6.38 -23.94 -10.72
N GLY A 68 -6.68 -23.71 -9.43
CA GLY A 68 -6.39 -24.61 -8.32
C GLY A 68 -4.95 -24.56 -7.79
N LYS A 69 -4.05 -23.77 -8.40
CA LYS A 69 -2.64 -23.69 -8.02
C LYS A 69 -2.34 -22.45 -7.20
N GLU A 70 -1.32 -22.56 -6.34
CA GLU A 70 -0.70 -21.40 -5.70
C GLU A 70 0.00 -20.56 -6.78
N LEU A 71 -0.32 -19.27 -6.83
CA LEU A 71 0.29 -18.32 -7.76
C LEU A 71 1.61 -17.77 -7.19
N GLY A 72 1.74 -17.74 -5.87
CA GLY A 72 2.96 -17.29 -5.22
C GLY A 72 2.70 -16.50 -3.95
N VAL A 73 3.80 -15.93 -3.47
CA VAL A 73 3.85 -15.15 -2.23
C VAL A 73 4.64 -13.88 -2.48
N SER A 74 4.12 -12.73 -2.05
CA SER A 74 4.81 -11.46 -2.19
C SER A 74 5.99 -11.34 -1.22
N ASP A 75 6.82 -10.32 -1.42
CA ASP A 75 7.74 -9.86 -0.38
C ASP A 75 6.97 -9.32 0.84
N TYR A 76 7.66 -9.29 1.97
CA TYR A 76 7.16 -8.63 3.16
C TYR A 76 7.21 -7.10 3.01
N VAL A 77 6.14 -6.44 3.44
CA VAL A 77 6.04 -4.98 3.53
C VAL A 77 5.71 -4.57 4.96
N GLU A 78 6.41 -3.56 5.46
CA GLU A 78 6.19 -3.03 6.81
C GLU A 78 5.00 -2.07 6.84
N LEU A 79 4.15 -2.22 7.86
CA LEU A 79 3.09 -1.27 8.22
C LEU A 79 3.54 -0.44 9.42
N ASN A 80 4.40 0.55 9.17
CA ASN A 80 4.87 1.46 10.22
C ASN A 80 3.83 2.52 10.59
N GLN A 81 4.04 3.22 11.71
CA GLN A 81 3.13 4.23 12.22
C GLN A 81 2.87 5.37 11.22
N ALA A 82 3.89 5.78 10.46
CA ALA A 82 3.72 6.83 9.47
C ALA A 82 2.69 6.45 8.38
N ARG A 83 2.70 5.19 7.92
CA ARG A 83 1.73 4.68 6.95
C ARG A 83 0.33 4.57 7.55
N ILE A 84 0.22 4.17 8.82
CA ILE A 84 -1.05 4.11 9.54
C ILE A 84 -1.65 5.51 9.67
N ASN A 85 -0.85 6.52 10.03
CA ASN A 85 -1.31 7.90 10.16
C ASN A 85 -1.77 8.47 8.80
N LEU A 86 -1.02 8.21 7.70
CA LEU A 86 -1.44 8.62 6.36
C LEU A 86 -2.77 7.99 5.93
N PHE A 87 -3.01 6.74 6.31
CA PHE A 87 -4.28 6.08 6.02
C PHE A 87 -5.41 6.67 6.85
N ALA A 88 -5.17 6.97 8.14
CA ALA A 88 -6.12 7.66 9.02
C ALA A 88 -6.51 9.02 8.44
N ASP A 89 -5.53 9.81 7.98
CA ASP A 89 -5.76 11.11 7.34
C ASP A 89 -6.58 10.99 6.05
N ALA A 90 -6.27 10.00 5.21
CA ALA A 90 -6.95 9.78 3.93
C ALA A 90 -8.41 9.29 4.10
N THR A 91 -8.71 8.56 5.17
CA THR A 91 -10.03 7.96 5.42
C THR A 91 -10.82 8.65 6.53
N LEU A 92 -10.21 9.62 7.22
CA LEU A 92 -10.74 10.31 8.40
C LEU A 92 -11.05 9.37 9.58
N ASP A 93 -10.43 8.18 9.61
CA ASP A 93 -10.52 7.23 10.71
C ASP A 93 -9.34 7.40 11.67
N HIS A 94 -9.49 8.36 12.58
CA HIS A 94 -8.49 8.70 13.60
C HIS A 94 -8.79 8.03 14.96
N GLN A 95 -9.34 6.81 14.96
CA GLN A 95 -9.54 6.09 16.20
C GLN A 95 -8.19 5.95 16.95
N TRP A 96 -8.20 6.25 18.25
CA TRP A 96 -6.98 6.31 19.07
C TRP A 96 -6.12 5.05 19.01
N ILE A 97 -6.73 3.89 18.87
CA ILE A 97 -6.03 2.59 18.78
C ILE A 97 -5.09 2.50 17.56
N HIS A 98 -5.28 3.38 16.57
CA HIS A 98 -4.45 3.44 15.37
C HIS A 98 -3.39 4.54 15.45
N VAL A 99 -3.72 5.71 16.03
CA VAL A 99 -2.90 6.91 15.88
C VAL A 99 -2.27 7.42 17.17
N ASP A 100 -2.81 7.08 18.34
CA ASP A 100 -2.29 7.54 19.64
C ASP A 100 -1.36 6.48 20.25
N THR A 101 -0.08 6.63 20.00
CA THR A 101 0.94 5.66 20.44
C THR A 101 1.11 5.63 21.96
N GLU A 102 0.95 6.77 22.65
CA GLU A 102 1.09 6.86 24.10
C GLU A 102 -0.09 6.18 24.79
N LYS A 103 -1.29 6.53 24.38
CA LYS A 103 -2.51 5.90 24.90
C LYS A 103 -2.54 4.40 24.59
N ALA A 104 -2.16 4.01 23.38
CA ALA A 104 -2.15 2.61 22.98
C ALA A 104 -1.13 1.77 23.79
N ALA A 105 0.01 2.32 24.18
CA ALA A 105 0.97 1.64 25.02
C ALA A 105 0.42 1.30 26.41
N VAL A 106 -0.51 2.11 26.93
CA VAL A 106 -1.09 1.92 28.26
C VAL A 106 -2.41 1.15 28.21
N GLU A 107 -3.35 1.59 27.36
CA GLU A 107 -4.75 1.15 27.38
C GLU A 107 -5.06 0.03 26.36
N SER A 108 -4.30 -0.06 25.24
CA SER A 108 -4.53 -1.09 24.24
C SER A 108 -4.22 -2.49 24.78
N PRO A 109 -5.05 -3.50 24.51
CA PRO A 109 -4.73 -4.88 24.83
C PRO A 109 -3.50 -5.40 24.07
N PHE A 110 -3.09 -4.70 23.03
CA PHE A 110 -1.90 -5.00 22.22
C PHE A 110 -0.63 -4.31 22.72
N LYS A 111 -0.73 -3.36 23.67
CA LYS A 111 0.37 -2.52 24.16
C LYS A 111 1.11 -1.76 23.05
N SER A 112 0.42 -1.52 21.95
CA SER A 112 0.88 -0.81 20.76
C SER A 112 -0.32 -0.33 19.96
N THR A 113 -0.11 0.59 19.04
CA THR A 113 -1.08 0.87 17.98
C THR A 113 -1.14 -0.29 16.99
N ILE A 114 -2.28 -0.41 16.32
CA ILE A 114 -2.52 -1.42 15.29
C ILE A 114 -2.87 -0.75 13.96
N ALA A 115 -2.51 -1.39 12.84
CA ALA A 115 -2.96 -0.96 11.53
C ALA A 115 -4.48 -1.14 11.39
N HIS A 116 -5.14 -0.21 10.68
CA HIS A 116 -6.53 -0.41 10.28
C HIS A 116 -6.65 -1.71 9.47
N GLY A 117 -7.70 -2.46 9.71
CA GLY A 117 -7.97 -3.65 8.90
C GLY A 117 -8.09 -3.31 7.41
N TYR A 118 -8.72 -2.18 7.10
CA TYR A 118 -8.84 -1.69 5.73
C TYR A 118 -7.51 -1.20 5.13
N LEU A 119 -6.57 -0.68 5.91
CA LEU A 119 -5.20 -0.43 5.43
C LEU A 119 -4.53 -1.75 5.02
N THR A 120 -4.63 -2.78 5.87
CA THR A 120 -4.09 -4.11 5.59
C THR A 120 -4.68 -4.68 4.29
N LEU A 121 -5.99 -4.56 4.08
CA LEU A 121 -6.67 -4.95 2.85
C LEU A 121 -6.18 -4.13 1.64
N SER A 122 -6.05 -2.82 1.79
CA SER A 122 -5.63 -1.91 0.71
C SER A 122 -4.20 -2.16 0.22
N MET A 123 -3.39 -2.92 0.97
CA MET A 123 -2.08 -3.36 0.51
C MET A 123 -2.13 -4.53 -0.49
N LEU A 124 -3.29 -5.19 -0.66
CA LEU A 124 -3.45 -6.35 -1.54
C LEU A 124 -3.02 -6.06 -2.98
N PRO A 125 -3.46 -4.99 -3.67
CA PRO A 125 -3.06 -4.73 -5.06
C PRO A 125 -1.55 -4.50 -5.21
N TYR A 126 -0.92 -3.81 -4.25
CA TYR A 126 0.53 -3.61 -4.25
C TYR A 126 1.29 -4.94 -4.15
N MET A 127 0.88 -5.82 -3.25
CA MET A 127 1.49 -7.13 -3.05
C MET A 127 1.16 -8.09 -4.20
N TRP A 128 -0.06 -8.00 -4.78
CA TRP A 128 -0.47 -8.78 -5.95
C TRP A 128 0.42 -8.53 -7.16
N ASN A 129 0.75 -7.27 -7.42
CA ASN A 129 1.63 -6.88 -8.52
C ASN A 129 3.08 -7.40 -8.39
N GLN A 130 3.46 -7.94 -7.23
CA GLN A 130 4.76 -8.61 -7.05
C GLN A 130 4.72 -10.10 -7.43
N ILE A 131 3.54 -10.71 -7.46
CA ILE A 131 3.34 -12.13 -7.72
C ILE A 131 3.10 -12.40 -9.20
N ILE A 132 2.28 -11.58 -9.84
CA ILE A 132 1.82 -11.80 -11.20
C ILE A 132 1.93 -10.54 -12.05
N GLU A 133 2.21 -10.73 -13.33
CA GLU A 133 2.17 -9.70 -14.36
C GLU A 133 1.28 -10.18 -15.49
N VAL A 134 0.19 -9.46 -15.77
CA VAL A 134 -0.76 -9.82 -16.82
C VAL A 134 -0.63 -8.86 -17.98
N HIS A 135 -0.28 -9.37 -19.14
CA HIS A 135 -0.08 -8.62 -20.38
C HIS A 135 -1.36 -8.60 -21.25
N ASN A 136 -1.30 -7.85 -22.33
CA ASN A 136 -2.39 -7.73 -23.31
C ASN A 136 -3.75 -7.33 -22.71
N LEU A 137 -3.70 -6.58 -21.59
CA LEU A 137 -4.90 -6.06 -20.94
C LEU A 137 -5.29 -4.67 -21.49
N LYS A 138 -6.59 -4.45 -21.62
CA LYS A 138 -7.18 -3.12 -21.70
C LYS A 138 -7.26 -2.51 -20.30
N MET A 139 -7.74 -3.31 -19.32
CA MET A 139 -7.83 -2.91 -17.91
C MET A 139 -8.04 -4.12 -17.01
N MET A 140 -7.80 -3.92 -15.71
CA MET A 140 -8.18 -4.83 -14.62
C MET A 140 -9.02 -4.04 -13.60
N ILE A 141 -10.06 -4.66 -13.07
CA ILE A 141 -10.95 -4.07 -12.06
C ILE A 141 -10.95 -4.93 -10.80
N ASN A 142 -10.78 -4.30 -9.64
CA ASN A 142 -11.11 -4.88 -8.35
C ASN A 142 -12.64 -4.92 -8.23
N TYR A 143 -13.24 -6.06 -8.56
CA TYR A 143 -14.70 -6.18 -8.70
C TYR A 143 -15.41 -6.42 -7.37
N GLY A 144 -14.79 -7.20 -6.49
CA GLY A 144 -15.40 -7.50 -5.20
C GLY A 144 -14.54 -8.39 -4.31
N MET A 145 -15.09 -8.68 -3.15
CA MET A 145 -14.52 -9.58 -2.14
C MET A 145 -15.60 -10.55 -1.66
N ASP A 146 -15.23 -11.81 -1.43
CA ASP A 146 -16.09 -12.80 -0.83
C ASP A 146 -15.39 -13.49 0.35
N LYS A 147 -16.18 -13.95 1.33
CA LYS A 147 -15.71 -14.70 2.50
C LYS A 147 -14.54 -14.03 3.22
N MET A 148 -14.50 -12.70 3.19
CA MET A 148 -13.44 -11.92 3.81
C MET A 148 -13.57 -11.95 5.33
N LYS A 149 -12.47 -12.23 6.02
CA LYS A 149 -12.38 -12.26 7.47
C LYS A 149 -11.13 -11.58 7.96
N PHE A 150 -11.28 -10.59 8.82
CA PHE A 150 -10.18 -10.03 9.60
C PHE A 150 -9.82 -11.03 10.70
N GLY A 151 -8.52 -11.33 10.79
CA GLY A 151 -7.95 -12.26 11.74
C GLY A 151 -7.17 -11.54 12.84
N GLN A 152 -5.86 -11.78 12.90
CA GLN A 152 -4.99 -11.17 13.88
C GLN A 152 -4.70 -9.70 13.53
N ALA A 153 -4.76 -8.81 14.54
CA ALA A 153 -4.36 -7.41 14.36
C ALA A 153 -2.88 -7.31 13.97
N VAL A 154 -2.56 -6.40 13.05
CA VAL A 154 -1.21 -6.07 12.65
C VAL A 154 -0.73 -4.90 13.51
N LEU A 155 0.27 -5.11 14.35
CA LEU A 155 0.84 -4.06 15.18
C LEU A 155 1.68 -3.10 14.32
N SER A 156 1.76 -1.84 14.75
CA SER A 156 2.65 -0.87 14.12
C SER A 156 4.08 -1.40 14.06
N GLY A 157 4.71 -1.30 12.88
CA GLY A 157 6.06 -1.83 12.62
C GLY A 157 6.11 -3.30 12.19
N GLN A 158 5.02 -4.06 12.29
CA GLN A 158 5.01 -5.44 11.79
C GLN A 158 5.01 -5.48 10.26
N ARG A 159 5.53 -6.59 9.73
CA ARG A 159 5.64 -6.83 8.29
C ARG A 159 4.63 -7.86 7.85
N ILE A 160 3.95 -7.58 6.74
CA ILE A 160 2.94 -8.44 6.14
C ILE A 160 3.34 -8.86 4.72
N ARG A 161 2.81 -10.00 4.26
CA ARG A 161 2.93 -10.46 2.88
C ARG A 161 1.65 -11.12 2.40
N LEU A 162 1.46 -11.18 1.10
CA LEU A 162 0.33 -11.80 0.43
C LEU A 162 0.70 -13.20 -0.08
N ARG A 163 -0.15 -14.20 0.19
CA ARG A 163 -0.13 -15.53 -0.43
C ARG A 163 -1.41 -15.73 -1.22
N THR A 164 -1.33 -16.29 -2.43
CA THR A 164 -2.49 -16.37 -3.33
C THR A 164 -2.59 -17.71 -4.04
N ILE A 165 -3.84 -18.12 -4.28
CA ILE A 165 -4.23 -19.29 -5.07
C ILE A 165 -5.29 -18.84 -6.08
N LEU A 166 -5.15 -19.18 -7.36
CA LEU A 166 -6.24 -19.00 -8.32
C LEU A 166 -7.30 -20.06 -8.07
N GLN A 167 -8.40 -19.67 -7.42
CA GLN A 167 -9.48 -20.58 -7.07
C GLN A 167 -10.34 -20.95 -8.28
N SER A 168 -10.71 -19.94 -9.08
CA SER A 168 -11.51 -20.14 -10.31
C SER A 168 -11.20 -19.05 -11.33
N LEU A 169 -11.43 -19.37 -12.59
CA LEU A 169 -11.39 -18.44 -13.71
C LEU A 169 -12.57 -18.71 -14.62
N GLN A 170 -13.34 -17.69 -14.94
CA GLN A 170 -14.55 -17.79 -15.79
C GLN A 170 -14.47 -16.78 -16.92
N ASN A 171 -14.78 -17.23 -18.14
CA ASN A 171 -14.91 -16.33 -19.28
C ASN A 171 -16.34 -15.78 -19.36
N LEU A 172 -16.50 -14.49 -19.11
CA LEU A 172 -17.77 -13.77 -19.21
C LEU A 172 -17.81 -12.99 -20.54
N ARG A 173 -17.89 -13.72 -21.66
CA ARG A 173 -17.96 -13.13 -23.03
C ARG A 173 -16.80 -12.17 -23.32
N GLY A 174 -15.57 -12.64 -23.07
CA GLY A 174 -14.33 -11.86 -23.31
C GLY A 174 -13.80 -11.12 -22.09
N THR A 175 -14.52 -11.15 -20.97
CA THR A 175 -14.02 -10.68 -19.68
C THR A 175 -13.68 -11.88 -18.79
N ALA A 176 -12.44 -11.98 -18.33
CA ALA A 176 -12.04 -13.03 -17.41
C ALA A 176 -12.36 -12.61 -15.98
N LYS A 177 -13.27 -13.32 -15.32
CA LYS A 177 -13.53 -13.21 -13.89
C LYS A 177 -12.63 -14.18 -13.14
N ALA A 178 -11.67 -13.68 -12.38
CA ALA A 178 -10.76 -14.47 -11.57
C ALA A 178 -11.13 -14.36 -10.09
N GLU A 179 -11.28 -15.49 -9.42
CA GLU A 179 -11.46 -15.59 -7.97
C GLU A 179 -10.13 -16.03 -7.36
N ILE A 180 -9.51 -15.13 -6.62
CA ILE A 180 -8.20 -15.34 -6.01
C ILE A 180 -8.40 -15.54 -4.50
N LYS A 181 -8.24 -16.78 -4.05
CA LYS A 181 -8.14 -17.04 -2.61
C LYS A 181 -6.84 -16.46 -2.09
N PHE A 182 -6.92 -15.64 -1.06
CA PHE A 182 -5.76 -14.95 -0.53
C PHE A 182 -5.65 -15.06 0.98
N LYS A 183 -4.41 -14.93 1.45
CA LYS A 183 -4.03 -14.75 2.84
C LYS A 183 -3.03 -13.63 2.97
N ILE A 184 -3.26 -12.68 3.89
CA ILE A 184 -2.24 -11.72 4.31
C ILE A 184 -1.63 -12.24 5.60
N GLU A 185 -0.39 -12.69 5.49
CA GLU A 185 0.39 -13.27 6.59
C GLU A 185 1.16 -12.18 7.31
N ILE A 186 1.32 -12.30 8.64
CA ILE A 186 2.19 -11.44 9.46
C ILE A 186 3.50 -12.20 9.70
N GLU A 187 4.64 -11.55 9.52
CA GLU A 187 5.96 -12.15 9.73
C GLU A 187 6.08 -12.72 11.15
N GLY A 188 6.50 -13.99 11.24
CA GLY A 188 6.64 -14.69 12.51
C GLY A 188 5.35 -15.11 13.21
N GLN A 189 4.16 -14.84 12.63
CA GLN A 189 2.88 -15.21 13.23
C GLN A 189 2.24 -16.42 12.53
N LYS A 190 1.54 -17.26 13.29
CA LYS A 190 0.81 -18.42 12.75
C LYS A 190 -0.55 -18.03 12.17
N LYS A 191 -1.20 -17.02 12.76
CA LYS A 191 -2.52 -16.55 12.32
C LYS A 191 -2.37 -15.45 11.29
N ALA A 192 -3.19 -15.49 10.24
CA ALA A 192 -3.24 -14.45 9.22
C ALA A 192 -3.87 -13.16 9.76
N ALA A 193 -3.43 -12.02 9.22
CA ALA A 193 -4.08 -10.74 9.46
C ALA A 193 -5.44 -10.66 8.76
N LEU A 194 -5.53 -11.26 7.57
CA LEU A 194 -6.70 -11.19 6.72
C LEU A 194 -6.71 -12.38 5.77
N GLU A 195 -7.88 -12.94 5.50
CA GLU A 195 -8.07 -13.97 4.49
C GLU A 195 -9.41 -13.79 3.79
N GLY A 196 -9.53 -14.28 2.56
CA GLY A 196 -10.75 -14.20 1.78
C GLY A 196 -10.54 -14.57 0.32
N ILE A 197 -11.49 -14.16 -0.51
CA ILE A 197 -11.47 -14.32 -1.98
C ILE A 197 -11.57 -12.93 -2.58
N ALA A 198 -10.53 -12.51 -3.32
CA ALA A 198 -10.57 -11.30 -4.13
C ALA A 198 -11.10 -11.66 -5.52
N ILE A 199 -11.99 -10.85 -6.05
CA ILE A 199 -12.61 -11.05 -7.36
C ILE A 199 -12.11 -9.95 -8.29
N PHE A 200 -11.34 -10.33 -9.31
CA PHE A 200 -10.84 -9.43 -10.34
C PHE A 200 -11.53 -9.68 -11.69
N LEU A 201 -11.75 -8.60 -12.43
CA LEU A 201 -12.16 -8.69 -13.83
C LEU A 201 -10.99 -8.24 -14.70
N TYR A 202 -10.57 -9.11 -15.61
CA TYR A 202 -9.52 -8.84 -16.59
C TYR A 202 -10.12 -8.70 -17.97
N TYR A 203 -9.88 -7.56 -18.60
CA TYR A 203 -10.34 -7.27 -19.96
C TYR A 203 -9.14 -7.40 -20.91
N PHE A 204 -8.99 -8.56 -21.51
CA PHE A 204 -7.96 -8.79 -22.52
C PHE A 204 -8.24 -8.00 -23.82
N LYS A 205 -7.15 -7.71 -24.58
CA LYS A 205 -7.24 -7.03 -25.89
C LYS A 205 -7.68 -7.99 -26.97
#